data_b486511aa73968e4a3837a0cd13f0818
#
_entry.id   b486511aa73968e4a3837a0cd13f0818
#
_cell.length_a   1.000
_cell.length_b   1.000
_cell.length_c   1.000
_cell.angle_alpha   90.00
_cell.angle_beta   90.00
_cell.angle_gamma   90.00
#
_symmetry.space_group_name_H-M   'P 1'
#
loop_
_entity.id
_entity.type
_entity.pdbx_description
1 polymer ?
#
loop_
_entity_poly.entity_id
_entity_poly.type
_entity_poly.pdbx_seq_one_letter_code
_entity_poly.pdbx_strand_id
1 'polypeptide(L)'
;MKRQATIDRKTKETEIKATVDLDGTGAYDVKTGVGFLDHMLEQLARHSLIDITLHAKGDLHIDSHHTTEDAGIVLGQAIAKALGDKQGITRYASVHLPMDETLTRVAIDVSGRPYLIWKVEFTRPKLGEMDTELFREWFQAFAQNAGITLHIETLSGENNHHIAETCYKGLARALRAAITLDPRQAGRVPSTKGSL
;
A
#
# COMPACT_ATOMS: atom_id res chain seq x y z
N MET A 1 -5.74 20.24 9.58
CA MET A 1 -4.52 20.16 8.74
C MET A 1 -4.84 19.32 7.52
N LYS A 2 -4.25 19.65 6.36
CA LYS A 2 -4.36 18.75 5.18
C LYS A 2 -3.46 17.53 5.41
N ARG A 3 -4.00 16.32 5.24
CA ARG A 3 -3.25 15.06 5.36
C ARG A 3 -2.61 14.71 4.00
N GLN A 4 -1.67 15.56 3.58
CA GLN A 4 -0.97 15.47 2.30
C GLN A 4 0.54 15.42 2.52
N ALA A 5 1.26 14.67 1.70
CA ALA A 5 2.71 14.63 1.74
C ALA A 5 3.31 14.31 0.38
N THR A 6 4.52 14.80 0.18
CA THR A 6 5.38 14.44 -0.95
C THR A 6 6.70 13.90 -0.42
N ILE A 7 7.15 12.80 -1.01
CA ILE A 7 8.47 12.21 -0.84
C ILE A 7 9.15 12.20 -2.21
N ASP A 8 10.41 12.57 -2.22
CA ASP A 8 11.31 12.52 -3.37
C ASP A 8 12.56 11.75 -2.94
N ARG A 9 12.82 10.61 -3.57
CA ARG A 9 13.94 9.71 -3.22
C ARG A 9 14.73 9.38 -4.46
N LYS A 10 16.03 9.60 -4.39
CA LYS A 10 16.98 9.30 -5.45
C LYS A 10 18.11 8.46 -4.93
N THR A 11 18.40 7.36 -5.63
CA THR A 11 19.56 6.48 -5.42
C THR A 11 20.39 6.42 -6.69
N LYS A 12 21.30 5.46 -6.77
CA LYS A 12 22.00 5.16 -8.03
C LYS A 12 21.16 4.30 -8.97
N GLU A 13 20.12 3.63 -8.46
CA GLU A 13 19.31 2.63 -9.15
C GLU A 13 17.96 3.21 -9.56
N THR A 14 17.38 4.10 -8.72
CA THR A 14 16.05 4.65 -8.93
C THR A 14 15.96 6.15 -8.62
N GLU A 15 15.01 6.81 -9.26
CA GLU A 15 14.57 8.16 -8.92
C GLU A 15 13.04 8.14 -8.87
N ILE A 16 12.46 8.27 -7.66
CA ILE A 16 11.02 8.12 -7.44
C ILE A 16 10.47 9.29 -6.65
N LYS A 17 9.38 9.86 -7.15
CA LYS A 17 8.62 10.89 -6.45
C LYS A 17 7.19 10.44 -6.27
N ALA A 18 6.70 10.48 -5.02
CA ALA A 18 5.30 10.24 -4.71
C ALA A 18 4.67 11.39 -3.94
N THR A 19 3.44 11.72 -4.31
CA THR A 19 2.57 12.66 -3.59
C THR A 19 1.26 11.95 -3.25
N VAL A 20 0.81 12.09 -2.01
CA VAL A 20 -0.45 11.51 -1.55
C VAL A 20 -1.33 12.58 -0.90
N ASP A 21 -2.66 12.43 -1.07
CA ASP A 21 -3.69 13.12 -0.29
C ASP A 21 -4.60 12.05 0.32
N LEU A 22 -4.55 11.89 1.65
CA LEU A 22 -5.33 10.88 2.36
C LEU A 22 -6.83 11.19 2.38
N ASP A 23 -7.21 12.44 2.15
CA ASP A 23 -8.60 12.91 2.09
C ASP A 23 -9.06 13.18 0.64
N GLY A 24 -8.44 12.51 -0.31
CA GLY A 24 -8.70 12.62 -1.74
C GLY A 24 -9.98 11.91 -2.21
N THR A 25 -10.03 11.66 -3.51
CA THR A 25 -11.15 11.02 -4.22
C THR A 25 -10.76 9.73 -4.92
N GLY A 26 -9.50 9.31 -4.77
CA GLY A 26 -8.91 8.16 -5.46
C GLY A 26 -8.45 8.50 -6.87
N ALA A 27 -8.07 9.76 -7.11
CA ALA A 27 -7.40 10.18 -8.34
C ALA A 27 -5.98 9.61 -8.37
N TYR A 28 -5.49 9.26 -9.57
CA TYR A 28 -4.16 8.69 -9.71
C TYR A 28 -3.45 9.17 -10.97
N ASP A 29 -2.13 9.29 -10.88
CA ASP A 29 -1.18 9.42 -12.00
C ASP A 29 0.05 8.60 -11.64
N VAL A 30 0.07 7.33 -12.09
CA VAL A 30 1.10 6.35 -11.74
C VAL A 30 1.90 5.97 -12.98
N LYS A 31 3.23 6.06 -12.88
CA LYS A 31 4.16 5.75 -13.96
C LYS A 31 5.45 5.17 -13.37
N THR A 32 5.49 3.85 -13.20
CA THR A 32 6.69 3.15 -12.71
C THR A 32 7.53 2.57 -13.85
N GLY A 33 6.94 2.40 -15.03
CA GLY A 33 7.51 1.67 -16.14
C GLY A 33 7.27 0.16 -16.05
N VAL A 34 6.65 -0.33 -14.98
CA VAL A 34 6.24 -1.74 -14.78
C VAL A 34 4.71 -1.78 -14.85
N GLY A 35 4.16 -2.12 -16.02
CA GLY A 35 2.73 -1.94 -16.31
C GLY A 35 1.79 -2.64 -15.33
N PHE A 36 2.16 -3.84 -14.83
CA PHE A 36 1.32 -4.52 -13.84
C PHE A 36 1.37 -3.84 -12.46
N LEU A 37 2.52 -3.29 -12.06
CA LEU A 37 2.63 -2.49 -10.84
C LEU A 37 1.82 -1.20 -10.94
N ASP A 38 1.88 -0.51 -12.09
CA ASP A 38 1.06 0.69 -12.33
C ASP A 38 -0.41 0.37 -12.11
N HIS A 39 -0.91 -0.70 -12.74
CA HIS A 39 -2.29 -1.16 -12.56
C HIS A 39 -2.64 -1.45 -11.10
N MET A 40 -1.74 -2.09 -10.32
CA MET A 40 -1.98 -2.38 -8.91
C MET A 40 -2.04 -1.11 -8.05
N LEU A 41 -1.18 -0.14 -8.31
CA LEU A 41 -1.17 1.14 -7.59
C LEU A 41 -2.39 2.02 -7.94
N GLU A 42 -2.90 1.94 -9.18
CA GLU A 42 -4.17 2.54 -9.57
C GLU A 42 -5.35 1.94 -8.79
N GLN A 43 -5.37 0.59 -8.61
CA GLN A 43 -6.37 -0.07 -7.75
C GLN A 43 -6.25 0.40 -6.30
N LEU A 44 -5.03 0.53 -5.79
CA LEU A 44 -4.78 1.04 -4.44
C LEU A 44 -5.37 2.45 -4.28
N ALA A 45 -5.06 3.38 -5.18
CA ALA A 45 -5.60 4.74 -5.15
C ALA A 45 -7.12 4.76 -5.21
N ARG A 46 -7.69 4.12 -6.24
CA ARG A 46 -9.13 4.12 -6.50
C ARG A 46 -9.95 3.59 -5.33
N HIS A 47 -9.52 2.50 -4.71
CA HIS A 47 -10.30 1.83 -3.67
C HIS A 47 -10.01 2.35 -2.26
N SER A 48 -8.85 2.98 -2.03
CA SER A 48 -8.56 3.67 -0.77
C SER A 48 -9.17 5.07 -0.70
N LEU A 49 -9.52 5.68 -1.84
CA LEU A 49 -9.84 7.10 -2.02
C LEU A 49 -8.68 8.04 -1.67
N ILE A 50 -7.46 7.52 -1.59
CA ILE A 50 -6.26 8.34 -1.49
C ILE A 50 -5.89 8.80 -2.91
N ASP A 51 -5.70 10.10 -3.11
CA ASP A 51 -5.12 10.56 -4.36
C ASP A 51 -3.62 10.22 -4.36
N ILE A 52 -3.15 9.58 -5.42
CA ILE A 52 -1.76 9.12 -5.54
C ILE A 52 -1.17 9.60 -6.87
N THR A 53 -0.12 10.40 -6.80
CA THR A 53 0.79 10.64 -7.92
C THR A 53 2.10 9.93 -7.61
N LEU A 54 2.54 9.00 -8.46
CA LEU A 54 3.82 8.29 -8.28
C LEU A 54 4.51 8.14 -9.63
N HIS A 55 5.66 8.80 -9.78
CA HIS A 55 6.50 8.67 -10.95
C HIS A 55 7.85 8.08 -10.56
N ALA A 56 8.26 7.04 -11.24
CA ALA A 56 9.54 6.36 -11.04
C ALA A 56 10.34 6.28 -12.33
N LYS A 57 11.65 6.42 -12.19
CA LYS A 57 12.64 6.08 -13.20
C LYS A 57 13.65 5.15 -12.54
N GLY A 58 13.63 3.87 -12.92
CA GLY A 58 14.52 2.85 -12.39
C GLY A 58 15.36 2.20 -13.47
N ASP A 59 16.23 1.32 -13.03
CA ASP A 59 17.16 0.54 -13.85
C ASP A 59 16.51 -0.74 -14.41
N LEU A 60 15.33 -0.60 -15.03
CA LEU A 60 14.50 -1.69 -15.58
C LEU A 60 15.23 -2.57 -16.60
N HIS A 61 16.40 -2.13 -17.10
CA HIS A 61 17.25 -2.95 -17.97
C HIS A 61 17.93 -4.12 -17.20
N ILE A 62 17.97 -4.05 -15.88
CA ILE A 62 18.40 -5.14 -15.00
C ILE A 62 17.19 -6.05 -14.74
N ASP A 63 16.22 -5.56 -13.99
CA ASP A 63 14.91 -6.17 -13.74
C ASP A 63 13.94 -5.15 -13.09
N SER A 64 12.80 -5.60 -12.59
CA SER A 64 11.80 -4.73 -11.94
C SER A 64 11.97 -4.63 -10.42
N HIS A 65 12.96 -5.28 -9.81
CA HIS A 65 13.07 -5.42 -8.35
C HIS A 65 13.24 -4.06 -7.67
N HIS A 66 14.32 -3.33 -8.01
CA HIS A 66 14.62 -2.05 -7.37
C HIS A 66 13.48 -1.03 -7.51
N THR A 67 12.87 -0.96 -8.70
CA THR A 67 11.74 -0.05 -8.95
C THR A 67 10.52 -0.43 -8.11
N THR A 68 10.23 -1.71 -7.99
CA THR A 68 9.08 -2.22 -7.22
C THR A 68 9.26 -1.97 -5.72
N GLU A 69 10.40 -2.35 -5.17
CA GLU A 69 10.72 -2.16 -3.75
C GLU A 69 10.71 -0.67 -3.39
N ASP A 70 11.43 0.14 -4.16
CA ASP A 70 11.55 1.58 -3.91
C ASP A 70 10.22 2.33 -4.07
N ALA A 71 9.32 1.89 -4.96
CA ALA A 71 7.97 2.41 -5.05
C ALA A 71 7.18 2.13 -3.75
N GLY A 72 7.34 0.94 -3.16
CA GLY A 72 6.79 0.59 -1.85
C GLY A 72 7.34 1.47 -0.72
N ILE A 73 8.66 1.67 -0.70
CA ILE A 73 9.35 2.54 0.27
C ILE A 73 8.78 3.97 0.20
N VAL A 74 8.81 4.58 -0.99
CA VAL A 74 8.44 5.99 -1.17
C VAL A 74 6.97 6.23 -0.87
N LEU A 75 6.09 5.32 -1.31
CA LEU A 75 4.66 5.43 -1.03
C LEU A 75 4.36 5.23 0.47
N GLY A 76 5.03 4.26 1.12
CA GLY A 76 4.92 4.05 2.56
C GLY A 76 5.33 5.28 3.37
N GLN A 77 6.46 5.88 3.02
CA GLN A 77 6.96 7.12 3.65
C GLN A 77 5.99 8.31 3.43
N ALA A 78 5.41 8.43 2.23
CA ALA A 78 4.45 9.49 1.93
C ALA A 78 3.19 9.36 2.80
N ILE A 79 2.66 8.14 2.94
CA ILE A 79 1.50 7.86 3.80
C ILE A 79 1.83 8.11 5.28
N ALA A 80 2.97 7.61 5.77
CA ALA A 80 3.39 7.85 7.16
C ALA A 80 3.51 9.36 7.47
N LYS A 81 4.12 10.12 6.56
CA LYS A 81 4.28 11.58 6.69
C LYS A 81 2.94 12.31 6.65
N ALA A 82 2.01 11.89 5.76
CA ALA A 82 0.67 12.48 5.66
C ALA A 82 -0.22 12.17 6.87
N LEU A 83 -0.03 11.00 7.52
CA LEU A 83 -0.74 10.63 8.76
C LEU A 83 -0.31 11.46 9.97
N GLY A 84 0.91 12.00 9.97
CA GLY A 84 1.43 12.80 11.08
C GLY A 84 1.41 12.04 12.41
N ASP A 85 0.80 12.66 13.43
CA ASP A 85 0.72 12.12 14.79
C ASP A 85 -0.37 11.05 15.00
N LYS A 86 -1.11 10.70 13.95
CA LYS A 86 -2.16 9.67 13.93
C LYS A 86 -3.33 9.94 14.90
N GLN A 87 -3.56 11.22 15.27
CA GLN A 87 -4.69 11.57 16.12
C GLN A 87 -6.02 11.38 15.41
N GLY A 88 -6.99 10.86 16.13
CA GLY A 88 -8.37 10.73 15.68
C GLY A 88 -8.62 9.61 14.65
N ILE A 89 -7.61 8.87 14.19
CA ILE A 89 -7.83 7.78 13.22
C ILE A 89 -8.51 6.58 13.88
N THR A 90 -9.18 5.75 13.07
CA THR A 90 -9.78 4.48 13.51
C THR A 90 -8.70 3.47 13.93
N ARG A 91 -7.53 3.50 13.30
CA ARG A 91 -6.32 2.72 13.56
C ARG A 91 -6.35 1.30 13.06
N TYR A 92 -7.40 0.52 13.37
CA TYR A 92 -7.51 -0.90 12.99
C TYR A 92 -8.57 -1.07 11.91
N ALA A 93 -8.32 -1.98 10.99
CA ALA A 93 -9.34 -2.46 10.07
C ALA A 93 -9.02 -3.86 9.59
N SER A 94 -10.06 -4.60 9.22
CA SER A 94 -9.92 -5.84 8.47
C SER A 94 -11.00 -5.94 7.42
N VAL A 95 -10.66 -6.54 6.28
CA VAL A 95 -11.58 -6.76 5.17
C VAL A 95 -11.41 -8.16 4.61
N HIS A 96 -12.50 -8.72 4.10
CA HIS A 96 -12.47 -9.84 3.17
C HIS A 96 -12.84 -9.28 1.82
N LEU A 97 -11.95 -9.40 0.85
CA LEU A 97 -12.12 -8.86 -0.49
C LEU A 97 -12.31 -10.00 -1.50
N PRO A 98 -13.52 -10.16 -2.04
CA PRO A 98 -13.78 -11.13 -3.10
C PRO A 98 -13.49 -10.53 -4.48
N MET A 99 -13.02 -11.36 -5.37
CA MET A 99 -12.97 -11.12 -6.82
C MET A 99 -13.15 -12.47 -7.54
N ASP A 100 -14.35 -12.69 -8.05
CA ASP A 100 -14.78 -13.97 -8.65
C ASP A 100 -14.49 -15.16 -7.70
N GLU A 101 -13.60 -16.06 -8.07
CA GLU A 101 -13.21 -17.26 -7.29
C GLU A 101 -12.21 -16.96 -6.16
N THR A 102 -11.64 -15.75 -6.17
CA THR A 102 -10.60 -15.35 -5.22
C THR A 102 -11.19 -14.62 -4.02
N LEU A 103 -10.76 -14.99 -2.84
CA LEU A 103 -11.08 -14.31 -1.59
C LEU A 103 -9.80 -14.07 -0.80
N THR A 104 -9.47 -12.79 -0.57
CA THR A 104 -8.30 -12.39 0.23
C THR A 104 -8.74 -11.66 1.50
N ARG A 105 -8.16 -12.05 2.64
CA ARG A 105 -8.29 -11.35 3.92
C ARG A 105 -7.12 -10.41 4.12
N VAL A 106 -7.41 -9.15 4.45
CA VAL A 106 -6.41 -8.15 4.82
C VAL A 106 -6.76 -7.54 6.16
N ALA A 107 -5.78 -7.48 7.09
CA ALA A 107 -5.93 -6.79 8.37
C ALA A 107 -4.75 -5.84 8.61
N ILE A 108 -5.04 -4.65 9.15
CA ILE A 108 -4.07 -3.57 9.35
C ILE A 108 -4.17 -2.99 10.76
N ASP A 109 -3.01 -2.66 11.35
CA ASP A 109 -2.86 -1.79 12.53
C ASP A 109 -1.88 -0.66 12.19
N VAL A 110 -2.35 0.57 12.21
CA VAL A 110 -1.54 1.78 11.99
C VAL A 110 -0.82 2.15 13.29
N SER A 111 0.07 1.26 13.73
CA SER A 111 0.64 1.24 15.09
C SER A 111 2.00 1.92 15.25
N GLY A 112 2.66 2.31 14.16
CA GLY A 112 4.08 2.70 14.21
C GLY A 112 5.04 1.50 14.36
N ARG A 113 4.54 0.27 14.40
CA ARG A 113 5.32 -0.97 14.50
C ARG A 113 5.18 -1.77 13.20
N PRO A 114 6.16 -1.68 12.30
CA PRO A 114 6.09 -2.34 11.01
C PRO A 114 6.21 -3.86 11.15
N TYR A 115 5.29 -4.56 10.50
CA TYR A 115 5.35 -6.01 10.38
C TYR A 115 4.49 -6.48 9.20
N LEU A 116 4.98 -7.44 8.42
CA LEU A 116 4.22 -8.08 7.36
C LEU A 116 4.04 -9.58 7.66
N ILE A 117 2.80 -10.04 7.67
CA ILE A 117 2.45 -11.45 7.51
C ILE A 117 1.92 -11.64 6.09
N TRP A 118 2.62 -12.46 5.32
CA TRP A 118 2.31 -12.75 3.93
C TRP A 118 2.02 -14.23 3.74
N LYS A 119 0.76 -14.56 3.45
CA LYS A 119 0.27 -15.91 3.17
C LYS A 119 -0.46 -15.90 1.82
N VAL A 120 0.28 -15.60 0.78
CA VAL A 120 -0.20 -15.53 -0.60
C VAL A 120 0.73 -16.35 -1.45
N GLU A 121 0.18 -17.26 -2.23
CA GLU A 121 0.91 -18.11 -3.14
C GLU A 121 0.51 -17.82 -4.59
N PHE A 122 1.47 -17.83 -5.48
CA PHE A 122 1.29 -17.69 -6.91
C PHE A 122 1.73 -18.96 -7.60
N THR A 123 0.93 -19.42 -8.56
CA THR A 123 1.24 -20.63 -9.34
C THR A 123 1.99 -20.33 -10.64
N ARG A 124 2.14 -19.05 -10.99
CA ARG A 124 2.88 -18.58 -12.17
C ARG A 124 3.99 -17.63 -11.73
N PRO A 125 5.17 -17.67 -12.41
CA PRO A 125 6.29 -16.83 -12.03
C PRO A 125 6.10 -15.35 -12.40
N LYS A 126 5.21 -15.04 -13.37
CA LYS A 126 4.99 -13.67 -13.85
C LYS A 126 3.52 -13.34 -14.08
N LEU A 127 3.20 -12.04 -13.90
CA LEU A 127 1.99 -11.40 -14.35
C LEU A 127 2.35 -10.20 -15.24
N GLY A 128 2.02 -10.28 -16.54
CA GLY A 128 2.68 -9.44 -17.52
C GLY A 128 4.19 -9.65 -17.49
N GLU A 129 4.96 -8.57 -17.39
CA GLU A 129 6.41 -8.62 -17.26
C GLU A 129 6.90 -8.63 -15.80
N MET A 130 6.01 -8.50 -14.83
CA MET A 130 6.35 -8.42 -13.40
C MET A 130 6.47 -9.83 -12.80
N ASP A 131 7.57 -10.11 -12.11
CA ASP A 131 7.76 -11.36 -11.37
C ASP A 131 6.87 -11.38 -10.12
N THR A 132 6.22 -12.53 -9.86
CA THR A 132 5.24 -12.63 -8.76
C THR A 132 5.86 -12.56 -7.37
N GLU A 133 7.14 -12.87 -7.22
CA GLU A 133 7.87 -12.70 -5.96
C GLU A 133 7.95 -11.23 -5.52
N LEU A 134 7.91 -10.28 -6.48
CA LEU A 134 8.02 -8.85 -6.21
C LEU A 134 6.78 -8.26 -5.52
N PHE A 135 5.65 -8.94 -5.54
CA PHE A 135 4.48 -8.49 -4.77
C PHE A 135 4.79 -8.48 -3.27
N ARG A 136 5.39 -9.57 -2.76
CA ARG A 136 5.79 -9.63 -1.35
C ARG A 136 6.79 -8.53 -1.00
N GLU A 137 7.77 -8.28 -1.87
CA GLU A 137 8.78 -7.24 -1.66
C GLU A 137 8.14 -5.84 -1.59
N TRP A 138 7.21 -5.54 -2.51
CA TRP A 138 6.48 -4.28 -2.47
C TRP A 138 5.69 -4.12 -1.15
N PHE A 139 4.92 -5.14 -0.74
CA PHE A 139 4.13 -5.07 0.50
C PHE A 139 5.01 -4.98 1.75
N GLN A 140 6.17 -5.64 1.75
CA GLN A 140 7.15 -5.56 2.83
C GLN A 140 7.73 -4.14 2.94
N ALA A 141 8.20 -3.59 1.84
CA ALA A 141 8.74 -2.23 1.77
C ALA A 141 7.70 -1.19 2.19
N PHE A 142 6.47 -1.33 1.69
CA PHE A 142 5.35 -0.46 2.05
C PHE A 142 5.02 -0.52 3.54
N ALA A 143 4.83 -1.71 4.10
CA ALA A 143 4.47 -1.89 5.51
C ALA A 143 5.55 -1.32 6.45
N GLN A 144 6.83 -1.56 6.12
CA GLN A 144 7.97 -1.06 6.88
C GLN A 144 8.01 0.47 6.89
N ASN A 145 7.84 1.10 5.73
CA ASN A 145 7.98 2.55 5.60
C ASN A 145 6.71 3.33 5.98
N ALA A 146 5.54 2.71 5.90
CA ALA A 146 4.30 3.27 6.43
C ALA A 146 4.17 3.11 7.95
N GLY A 147 5.02 2.27 8.58
CA GLY A 147 4.98 2.00 10.01
C GLY A 147 3.72 1.26 10.44
N ILE A 148 3.30 0.27 9.65
CA ILE A 148 2.06 -0.49 9.87
C ILE A 148 2.33 -1.98 10.09
N THR A 149 1.51 -2.61 10.93
CA THR A 149 1.38 -4.07 10.94
C THR A 149 0.34 -4.45 9.89
N LEU A 150 0.70 -5.34 8.96
CA LEU A 150 -0.12 -5.75 7.83
C LEU A 150 -0.16 -7.26 7.71
N HIS A 151 -1.34 -7.84 7.67
CA HIS A 151 -1.58 -9.25 7.42
C HIS A 151 -2.33 -9.40 6.11
N ILE A 152 -1.83 -10.23 5.20
CA ILE A 152 -2.47 -10.57 3.92
C ILE A 152 -2.49 -12.09 3.79
N GLU A 153 -3.68 -12.65 3.57
CA GLU A 153 -3.88 -14.08 3.40
C GLU A 153 -4.93 -14.34 2.33
N THR A 154 -4.55 -15.04 1.27
CA THR A 154 -5.48 -15.56 0.26
C THR A 154 -6.13 -16.82 0.82
N LEU A 155 -7.44 -16.79 1.00
CA LEU A 155 -8.24 -17.89 1.54
C LEU A 155 -8.66 -18.86 0.45
N SER A 156 -8.92 -18.34 -0.75
CA SER A 156 -9.18 -19.10 -1.98
C SER A 156 -8.76 -18.27 -3.18
N GLY A 157 -8.39 -18.90 -4.29
CA GLY A 157 -8.03 -18.23 -5.53
C GLY A 157 -7.30 -19.16 -6.48
N GLU A 158 -7.55 -19.02 -7.78
CA GLU A 158 -6.91 -19.80 -8.84
C GLU A 158 -6.21 -18.88 -9.86
N ASN A 159 -6.85 -17.76 -10.19
CA ASN A 159 -6.30 -16.79 -11.13
C ASN A 159 -5.30 -15.86 -10.41
N ASN A 160 -4.02 -15.94 -10.79
CA ASN A 160 -2.96 -15.15 -10.14
C ASN A 160 -3.16 -13.64 -10.26
N HIS A 161 -3.79 -13.14 -11.33
CA HIS A 161 -4.16 -11.73 -11.47
C HIS A 161 -5.17 -11.34 -10.38
N HIS A 162 -6.24 -12.14 -10.20
CA HIS A 162 -7.24 -11.92 -9.16
C HIS A 162 -6.61 -11.98 -7.76
N ILE A 163 -5.69 -12.92 -7.54
CA ILE A 163 -4.95 -13.03 -6.26
C ILE A 163 -4.16 -11.75 -5.98
N ALA A 164 -3.36 -11.28 -6.94
CA ALA A 164 -2.58 -10.05 -6.79
C ALA A 164 -3.50 -8.84 -6.57
N GLU A 165 -4.52 -8.67 -7.41
CA GLU A 165 -5.41 -7.52 -7.36
C GLU A 165 -6.23 -7.46 -6.06
N THR A 166 -6.69 -8.62 -5.53
CA THR A 166 -7.39 -8.67 -4.24
C THR A 166 -6.50 -8.29 -3.07
N CYS A 167 -5.18 -8.53 -3.13
CA CYS A 167 -4.24 -8.04 -2.12
C CYS A 167 -4.18 -6.51 -2.10
N TYR A 168 -4.03 -5.85 -3.26
CA TYR A 168 -3.97 -4.39 -3.35
C TYR A 168 -5.31 -3.71 -3.04
N LYS A 169 -6.42 -4.23 -3.57
CA LYS A 169 -7.77 -3.73 -3.24
C LYS A 169 -8.09 -3.95 -1.76
N GLY A 170 -7.68 -5.09 -1.20
CA GLY A 170 -7.84 -5.40 0.21
C GLY A 170 -7.06 -4.43 1.10
N LEU A 171 -5.78 -4.18 0.78
CA LEU A 171 -4.99 -3.13 1.44
C LEU A 171 -5.67 -1.76 1.31
N ALA A 172 -6.12 -1.39 0.11
CA ALA A 172 -6.79 -0.12 -0.13
C ALA A 172 -8.01 0.09 0.79
N ARG A 173 -8.88 -0.91 0.87
CA ARG A 173 -10.10 -0.85 1.68
C ARG A 173 -9.81 -0.87 3.18
N ALA A 174 -8.84 -1.69 3.62
CA ALA A 174 -8.41 -1.73 5.00
C ALA A 174 -7.73 -0.41 5.42
N LEU A 175 -6.84 0.11 4.58
CA LEU A 175 -6.16 1.39 4.83
C LEU A 175 -7.15 2.54 4.92
N ARG A 176 -8.09 2.66 3.96
CA ARG A 176 -9.16 3.66 4.01
C ARG A 176 -9.91 3.65 5.34
N ALA A 177 -10.33 2.46 5.79
CA ALA A 177 -11.06 2.33 7.05
C ALA A 177 -10.19 2.69 8.25
N ALA A 178 -8.93 2.22 8.28
CA ALA A 178 -8.01 2.44 9.39
C ALA A 178 -7.62 3.92 9.58
N ILE A 179 -7.45 4.68 8.47
CA ILE A 179 -7.07 6.09 8.50
C ILE A 179 -8.26 7.06 8.58
N THR A 180 -9.50 6.54 8.51
CA THR A 180 -10.70 7.36 8.67
C THR A 180 -10.70 8.03 10.05
N LEU A 181 -11.00 9.34 10.08
CA LEU A 181 -11.13 10.08 11.32
C LEU A 181 -12.47 9.74 12.00
N ASP A 182 -12.41 9.29 13.25
CA ASP A 182 -13.60 9.11 14.11
C ASP A 182 -13.82 10.39 14.92
N PRO A 183 -14.94 11.12 14.72
CA PRO A 183 -15.22 12.35 15.45
C PRO A 183 -15.24 12.17 16.97
N ARG A 184 -15.54 10.94 17.46
CA ARG A 184 -15.55 10.63 18.90
C ARG A 184 -14.16 10.50 19.50
N GLN A 185 -13.11 10.41 18.65
CA GLN A 185 -11.71 10.32 19.02
C GLN A 185 -10.91 11.58 18.65
N ALA A 186 -11.60 12.69 18.31
CA ALA A 186 -10.94 13.92 17.90
C ALA A 186 -9.90 14.38 18.93
N GLY A 187 -8.68 14.67 18.44
CA GLY A 187 -7.55 15.12 19.28
C GLY A 187 -6.95 14.04 20.19
N ARG A 188 -7.32 12.77 20.04
CA ARG A 188 -6.75 11.66 20.81
C ARG A 188 -5.98 10.70 19.93
N VAL A 189 -4.85 10.22 20.42
CA VAL A 189 -4.16 9.07 19.82
C VAL A 189 -4.90 7.81 20.24
N PRO A 190 -5.28 6.90 19.31
CA PRO A 190 -6.05 5.70 19.63
C PRO A 190 -5.16 4.62 20.28
N SER A 191 -4.61 4.93 21.45
CA SER A 191 -3.71 4.08 22.23
C SER A 191 -3.84 4.38 23.71
N THR A 192 -3.95 3.34 24.53
CA THR A 192 -3.92 3.46 26.01
C THR A 192 -2.56 3.95 26.53
N LYS A 193 -1.51 3.89 25.69
CA LYS A 193 -0.16 4.40 26.02
C LYS A 193 -0.02 5.91 25.75
N GLY A 194 -0.99 6.55 25.09
CA GLY A 194 -0.93 7.95 24.68
C GLY A 194 0.03 8.24 23.50
N SER A 195 0.60 7.20 22.89
CA SER A 195 1.50 7.30 21.72
C SER A 195 1.35 6.09 20.78
N LEU A 196 1.72 6.28 19.52
CA LEU A 196 1.84 5.25 18.46
C LEU A 196 3.15 5.40 17.70
#